data_c822e07ca8640ffacf8bdba5b937ee00
#
_entry.id   c822e07ca8640ffacf8bdba5b937ee00
#
_cell.length_a   1.000
_cell.length_b   1.000
_cell.length_c   1.000
_cell.angle_alpha   90.00
_cell.angle_beta   90.00
_cell.angle_gamma   90.00
#
_symmetry.space_group_name_H-M   'P 1'
#
loop_
_entity.id
_entity.type
_entity.pdbx_description
1 polymer ?
#
loop_
_entity_poly.entity_id
_entity_poly.type
_entity_poly.pdbx_seq_one_letter_code
_entity_poly.pdbx_strand_id
1 'polypeptide(L)'
;MRNSSGIGPVTRKGNLAFGVVLFITISVSFLGGCSGGPSGRAEFVYVAVPDASLRDRVATIYTKTGLVHNGERLQVLERMQNKRFVRVRTPRGEEGWLQERFLADQQTYDQFARLAEQYRTAPAQGTATIETQVKAHVLPGRKTGYLYLLNEKDKVELLERRTVDRNATPGKEEKAKDPDADSSDDEPDKPGQPAIWEDWWLIRDPQKRTAWVLGHALYLDVPDEIAQYAEGQRIVAVYKLDEVPDEDKKVGEYLTLLTEPKDGMPYDFNQARVFTWNTRKHRYETAYRESKLSGVLPVTMGQQDFGKEGSLPTFTLVLKQDGSTRQQTYKFNRPIVHKVYAAGEEPKSKLHSKKTSTRSARARKK
;
A
#
# COMPACT_ATOMS: atom_id res chain seq x y z
N MET A 1 -65.11 20.62 -10.86
CA MET A 1 -65.52 21.97 -10.46
C MET A 1 -64.26 22.78 -10.34
N ARG A 2 -63.97 23.58 -11.38
CA ARG A 2 -64.00 25.05 -11.40
C ARG A 2 -62.98 25.64 -10.44
N ASN A 3 -62.08 26.52 -10.75
CA ASN A 3 -61.73 27.48 -11.86
C ASN A 3 -60.51 28.18 -11.31
N SER A 4 -59.50 28.43 -12.03
CA SER A 4 -59.17 29.42 -13.08
C SER A 4 -58.67 30.77 -12.51
N SER A 5 -57.70 31.28 -13.24
CA SER A 5 -57.29 32.66 -13.52
C SER A 5 -56.35 33.29 -12.53
N GLY A 6 -55.24 33.96 -12.88
CA GLY A 6 -54.85 34.53 -14.16
C GLY A 6 -54.37 35.97 -13.97
N ILE A 7 -53.45 36.46 -14.83
CA ILE A 7 -53.16 37.85 -15.12
C ILE A 7 -52.17 38.56 -14.12
N GLY A 8 -51.01 39.08 -14.39
CA GLY A 8 -50.46 39.75 -15.55
C GLY A 8 -49.67 41.02 -15.12
N PRO A 9 -48.73 41.57 -15.85
CA PRO A 9 -47.70 42.44 -15.34
C PRO A 9 -48.09 43.96 -15.38
N VAL A 10 -47.48 44.75 -14.48
CA VAL A 10 -47.54 46.21 -14.60
C VAL A 10 -46.14 46.80 -14.50
N THR A 11 -45.69 47.29 -15.62
CA THR A 11 -44.60 48.23 -15.78
C THR A 11 -45.00 49.62 -15.28
N ARG A 12 -44.14 50.35 -14.57
CA ARG A 12 -44.21 51.81 -14.51
C ARG A 12 -42.82 52.43 -14.43
N LYS A 13 -42.56 53.25 -15.45
CA LYS A 13 -41.45 54.20 -15.55
C LYS A 13 -41.70 55.40 -14.64
N GLY A 14 -40.64 56.06 -14.23
CA GLY A 14 -40.73 57.48 -13.86
C GLY A 14 -39.67 58.03 -12.94
N ASN A 15 -38.72 58.69 -13.54
CA ASN A 15 -38.20 60.00 -13.30
C ASN A 15 -37.04 60.26 -12.29
N LEU A 16 -36.03 60.86 -12.93
CA LEU A 16 -34.90 61.68 -12.41
C LEU A 16 -35.25 62.59 -11.22
N ALA A 17 -34.34 62.65 -10.27
CA ALA A 17 -34.07 63.88 -9.55
C ALA A 17 -32.56 63.94 -9.25
N PHE A 18 -31.95 65.02 -9.77
CA PHE A 18 -30.58 65.49 -9.55
C PHE A 18 -30.44 65.92 -8.08
N GLY A 19 -29.47 65.39 -7.37
CA GLY A 19 -29.04 65.85 -6.03
C GLY A 19 -27.53 65.90 -5.98
N VAL A 20 -27.03 67.12 -6.13
CA VAL A 20 -25.61 67.50 -5.92
C VAL A 20 -25.32 67.35 -4.43
N VAL A 21 -24.42 66.49 -4.03
CA VAL A 21 -23.86 66.45 -2.66
C VAL A 21 -22.33 66.55 -2.72
N LEU A 22 -21.89 67.59 -2.10
CA LEU A 22 -20.59 68.11 -1.85
C LEU A 22 -19.58 67.10 -1.31
N PHE A 23 -18.48 66.88 -2.02
CA PHE A 23 -17.34 66.09 -1.55
C PHE A 23 -16.51 66.91 -0.55
N ILE A 24 -16.54 66.51 0.72
CA ILE A 24 -15.54 66.89 1.72
C ILE A 24 -14.49 65.80 1.78
N THR A 25 -13.34 66.05 1.17
CA THR A 25 -12.14 65.24 1.27
C THR A 25 -11.44 65.48 2.61
N ILE A 26 -11.58 64.57 3.56
CA ILE A 26 -10.72 64.51 4.74
C ILE A 26 -9.54 63.59 4.41
N SER A 27 -8.40 64.22 4.07
CA SER A 27 -7.12 63.52 3.97
C SER A 27 -6.58 63.22 5.36
N VAL A 28 -6.78 62.02 5.86
CA VAL A 28 -6.06 61.50 7.03
C VAL A 28 -4.83 60.74 6.54
N SER A 29 -3.68 61.43 6.59
CA SER A 29 -2.37 60.83 6.37
C SER A 29 -2.01 59.95 7.57
N PHE A 30 -2.28 58.64 7.50
CA PHE A 30 -1.72 57.66 8.42
C PHE A 30 -0.31 57.28 7.93
N LEU A 31 0.70 57.94 8.46
CA LEU A 31 2.07 57.47 8.47
C LEU A 31 2.18 56.34 9.51
N GLY A 32 1.70 55.13 9.17
CA GLY A 32 1.97 53.94 9.88
C GLY A 32 3.11 53.20 9.18
N GLY A 33 4.34 53.42 9.64
CA GLY A 33 5.49 52.62 9.24
C GLY A 33 5.29 51.15 9.66
N CYS A 34 4.79 50.30 8.77
CA CYS A 34 4.96 48.87 8.89
C CYS A 34 6.40 48.54 8.45
N SER A 35 7.28 48.35 9.42
CA SER A 35 8.50 47.57 9.23
C SER A 35 8.09 46.16 8.82
N GLY A 36 7.91 45.94 7.52
CA GLY A 36 7.72 44.66 6.92
C GLY A 36 8.99 43.84 7.11
N GLY A 37 9.11 43.15 8.24
CA GLY A 37 9.99 41.99 8.33
C GLY A 37 9.54 40.95 7.29
N PRO A 38 10.44 40.16 6.71
CA PRO A 38 10.06 39.15 5.72
C PRO A 38 9.02 38.26 6.38
N SER A 39 7.77 38.29 5.89
CA SER A 39 6.71 37.37 6.26
C SER A 39 7.05 36.02 5.65
N GLY A 40 8.16 35.42 6.08
CA GLY A 40 8.55 34.08 5.79
C GLY A 40 7.51 33.16 6.42
N ARG A 41 6.83 32.39 5.58
CA ARG A 41 5.95 31.32 6.01
C ARG A 41 6.73 30.46 7.00
N ALA A 42 6.22 30.28 8.21
CA ALA A 42 6.91 29.47 9.24
C ALA A 42 7.26 28.10 8.64
N GLU A 43 8.53 27.76 8.67
CA GLU A 43 9.02 26.45 8.22
C GLU A 43 8.86 25.44 9.36
N PHE A 44 8.41 24.23 9.01
CA PHE A 44 8.23 23.15 9.95
C PHE A 44 9.00 21.90 9.51
N VAL A 45 9.47 21.17 10.50
CA VAL A 45 10.14 19.87 10.35
C VAL A 45 9.58 18.88 11.36
N TYR A 46 9.83 17.60 11.15
CA TYR A 46 9.27 16.52 11.96
C TYR A 46 10.38 15.61 12.46
N VAL A 47 10.28 15.16 13.69
CA VAL A 47 11.30 14.27 14.30
C VAL A 47 11.18 12.88 13.69
N ALA A 48 12.25 12.40 13.07
CA ALA A 48 12.31 11.12 12.35
C ALA A 48 13.12 10.02 13.09
N VAL A 49 13.51 10.29 14.35
CA VAL A 49 14.20 9.34 15.26
C VAL A 49 13.30 9.06 16.45
N PRO A 50 13.53 7.96 17.24
CA PRO A 50 12.67 7.66 18.38
C PRO A 50 12.60 8.83 19.35
N ASP A 51 13.77 9.30 19.80
CA ASP A 51 13.94 10.40 20.73
C ASP A 51 15.17 11.23 20.35
N ALA A 52 15.11 12.52 20.57
CA ALA A 52 16.26 13.41 20.44
C ALA A 52 16.24 14.51 21.51
N SER A 53 17.42 14.81 22.06
CA SER A 53 17.57 15.90 23.02
C SER A 53 17.86 17.21 22.29
N LEU A 54 17.10 18.24 22.60
CA LEU A 54 17.41 19.61 22.24
C LEU A 54 18.65 20.07 22.98
N ARG A 55 19.53 20.82 22.31
CA ARG A 55 20.80 21.32 22.86
C ARG A 55 20.78 22.84 22.94
N ASP A 56 21.31 23.41 24.03
CA ASP A 56 21.46 24.86 24.20
C ASP A 56 22.42 25.44 23.14
N ARG A 57 23.40 24.67 22.70
CA ARG A 57 24.44 25.09 21.76
C ARG A 57 24.95 23.94 20.90
N VAL A 58 25.61 24.28 19.78
CA VAL A 58 26.28 23.32 18.90
C VAL A 58 27.73 23.19 19.32
N ALA A 59 27.97 22.38 20.34
CA ALA A 59 29.31 22.09 20.90
C ALA A 59 29.39 20.62 21.35
N THR A 60 30.62 20.15 21.61
CA THR A 60 30.86 18.82 22.19
C THR A 60 30.22 18.70 23.57
N ILE A 61 30.35 19.79 24.37
CA ILE A 61 29.72 19.91 25.69
C ILE A 61 28.51 20.85 25.54
N TYR A 62 27.35 20.38 25.91
CA TYR A 62 26.07 21.10 25.80
C TYR A 62 25.16 20.74 26.97
N THR A 63 24.17 21.61 27.23
CA THR A 63 23.09 21.36 28.17
C THR A 63 21.84 20.91 27.37
N LYS A 64 21.13 19.91 27.89
CA LYS A 64 19.84 19.51 27.32
C LYS A 64 18.77 20.52 27.72
N THR A 65 18.06 21.10 26.73
CA THR A 65 17.00 22.09 26.95
C THR A 65 15.60 21.51 26.77
N GLY A 66 15.50 20.28 26.22
CA GLY A 66 14.23 19.59 26.03
C GLY A 66 14.44 18.20 25.42
N LEU A 67 13.36 17.44 25.36
CA LEU A 67 13.28 16.14 24.70
C LEU A 67 12.14 16.15 23.69
N VAL A 68 12.41 15.67 22.48
CA VAL A 68 11.42 15.54 21.41
C VAL A 68 11.33 14.10 20.94
N HIS A 69 10.14 13.69 20.47
CA HIS A 69 9.80 12.32 20.13
C HIS A 69 9.46 12.16 18.66
N ASN A 70 9.51 10.93 18.16
CA ASN A 70 9.18 10.61 16.77
C ASN A 70 7.81 11.18 16.33
N GLY A 71 7.78 11.80 15.17
CA GLY A 71 6.57 12.43 14.60
C GLY A 71 6.25 13.83 15.16
N GLU A 72 6.97 14.32 16.19
CA GLU A 72 6.72 15.65 16.75
C GLU A 72 7.05 16.74 15.73
N ARG A 73 6.10 17.69 15.54
CA ARG A 73 6.23 18.83 14.64
C ARG A 73 6.98 19.96 15.32
N LEU A 74 8.05 20.44 14.71
CA LEU A 74 8.89 21.51 15.25
C LEU A 74 8.92 22.69 14.29
N GLN A 75 8.90 23.91 14.83
CA GLN A 75 9.10 25.13 14.05
C GLN A 75 10.60 25.38 13.87
N VAL A 76 11.05 25.60 12.65
CA VAL A 76 12.42 26.00 12.34
C VAL A 76 12.60 27.47 12.69
N LEU A 77 13.58 27.77 13.51
CA LEU A 77 13.99 29.14 13.87
C LEU A 77 15.22 29.56 13.09
N GLU A 78 16.18 28.65 12.93
CA GLU A 78 17.46 28.93 12.30
C GLU A 78 18.10 27.65 11.75
N ARG A 79 18.80 27.74 10.62
CA ARG A 79 19.63 26.67 10.07
C ARG A 79 21.09 27.09 10.02
N MET A 80 21.98 26.22 10.48
CA MET A 80 23.41 26.47 10.29
C MET A 80 23.79 26.39 8.82
N GLN A 81 24.77 27.22 8.41
CA GLN A 81 25.27 27.26 7.02
C GLN A 81 25.76 25.88 6.52
N ASN A 82 26.34 25.07 7.40
CA ASN A 82 26.83 23.72 7.08
C ASN A 82 25.71 22.66 7.06
N LYS A 83 24.44 23.05 7.24
CA LYS A 83 23.25 22.18 7.28
C LYS A 83 23.34 20.96 8.21
N ARG A 84 24.18 21.01 9.24
CA ARG A 84 24.35 19.90 10.20
C ARG A 84 23.42 20.00 11.40
N PHE A 85 23.00 21.21 11.75
CA PHE A 85 22.15 21.50 12.89
C PHE A 85 21.07 22.55 12.51
N VAL A 86 19.93 22.39 13.16
CA VAL A 86 18.76 23.27 13.03
C VAL A 86 18.35 23.68 14.44
N ARG A 87 18.14 24.98 14.66
CA ARG A 87 17.48 25.48 15.87
C ARG A 87 15.99 25.41 15.67
N VAL A 88 15.32 24.78 16.59
CA VAL A 88 13.90 24.53 16.52
C VAL A 88 13.17 24.97 17.77
N ARG A 89 11.85 25.16 17.66
CA ARG A 89 10.93 25.36 18.77
C ARG A 89 9.89 24.28 18.78
N THR A 90 9.69 23.65 19.95
CA THR A 90 8.61 22.68 20.16
C THR A 90 7.25 23.36 20.30
N PRO A 91 6.13 22.63 20.16
CA PRO A 91 4.80 23.17 20.47
C PRO A 91 4.66 23.66 21.93
N ARG A 92 5.49 23.16 22.84
CA ARG A 92 5.54 23.57 24.26
C ARG A 92 6.35 24.82 24.49
N GLY A 93 7.00 25.38 23.44
CA GLY A 93 7.83 26.58 23.52
C GLY A 93 9.30 26.33 23.88
N GLU A 94 9.73 25.10 24.07
CA GLU A 94 11.13 24.75 24.30
C GLU A 94 11.95 24.99 23.04
N GLU A 95 13.11 25.60 23.16
CA GLU A 95 14.01 25.86 22.03
C GLU A 95 15.34 25.14 22.21
N GLY A 96 15.92 24.76 21.06
CA GLY A 96 17.25 24.15 21.05
C GLY A 96 17.69 23.68 19.68
N TRP A 97 18.93 23.23 19.62
CA TRP A 97 19.57 22.72 18.42
C TRP A 97 19.40 21.22 18.29
N LEU A 98 18.99 20.77 17.10
CA LEU A 98 18.94 19.35 16.70
C LEU A 98 19.81 19.10 15.48
N GLN A 99 20.26 17.85 15.31
CA GLN A 99 20.93 17.44 14.09
C GLN A 99 19.92 17.31 12.96
N GLU A 100 20.22 17.90 11.78
CA GLU A 100 19.38 17.87 10.59
C GLU A 100 18.97 16.44 10.19
N ARG A 101 19.89 15.49 10.31
CA ARG A 101 19.64 14.06 9.99
C ARG A 101 18.57 13.37 10.85
N PHE A 102 18.12 14.00 11.94
CA PHE A 102 17.07 13.50 12.81
C PHE A 102 15.69 14.00 12.40
N LEU A 103 15.64 14.81 11.37
CA LEU A 103 14.45 15.53 10.95
C LEU A 103 14.02 15.10 9.55
N ALA A 104 12.71 15.04 9.35
CA ALA A 104 12.05 15.00 8.06
C ALA A 104 11.46 16.37 7.75
N ASP A 105 11.44 16.75 6.47
CA ASP A 105 10.86 17.99 6.01
C ASP A 105 9.33 17.92 5.84
N GLN A 106 8.71 19.07 5.61
CA GLN A 106 7.27 19.18 5.36
C GLN A 106 6.86 18.39 4.11
N GLN A 107 7.70 18.36 3.08
CA GLN A 107 7.41 17.61 1.86
C GLN A 107 7.27 16.11 2.12
N THR A 108 8.18 15.54 2.91
CA THR A 108 8.11 14.14 3.35
C THR A 108 6.83 13.86 4.13
N TYR A 109 6.47 14.74 5.09
CA TYR A 109 5.22 14.62 5.83
C TYR A 109 3.98 14.65 4.93
N ASP A 110 3.94 15.58 3.97
CA ASP A 110 2.83 15.69 3.02
C ASP A 110 2.73 14.47 2.09
N GLN A 111 3.87 13.84 1.76
CA GLN A 111 3.88 12.58 1.00
C GLN A 111 3.24 11.44 1.79
N PHE A 112 3.53 11.32 3.09
CA PHE A 112 2.86 10.34 3.95
C PHE A 112 1.36 10.58 4.05
N ALA A 113 0.93 11.83 4.18
CA ALA A 113 -0.49 12.18 4.21
C ALA A 113 -1.21 11.78 2.91
N ARG A 114 -0.59 12.05 1.76
CA ARG A 114 -1.12 11.63 0.44
C ARG A 114 -1.18 10.11 0.31
N LEU A 115 -0.13 9.40 0.74
CA LEU A 115 -0.07 7.95 0.70
C LEU A 115 -1.18 7.32 1.57
N ALA A 116 -1.40 7.84 2.78
CA ALA A 116 -2.45 7.40 3.67
C ALA A 116 -3.85 7.61 3.06
N GLU A 117 -4.09 8.76 2.42
CA GLU A 117 -5.38 9.03 1.76
C GLU A 117 -5.59 8.14 0.53
N GLN A 118 -4.57 7.95 -0.30
CA GLN A 118 -4.62 7.09 -1.48
C GLN A 118 -5.02 5.66 -1.14
N TYR A 119 -4.50 5.12 -0.04
CA TYR A 119 -4.74 3.74 0.36
C TYR A 119 -5.75 3.59 1.50
N ARG A 120 -6.48 4.64 1.84
CA ARG A 120 -7.43 4.66 2.98
C ARG A 120 -8.44 3.53 2.94
N THR A 121 -8.98 3.21 1.78
CA THR A 121 -9.99 2.16 1.56
C THR A 121 -9.43 0.88 0.96
N ALA A 122 -8.12 0.79 0.74
CA ALA A 122 -7.50 -0.40 0.18
C ALA A 122 -7.71 -1.61 1.11
N PRO A 123 -8.17 -2.76 0.58
CA PRO A 123 -8.37 -3.96 1.38
C PRO A 123 -7.03 -4.52 1.87
N ALA A 124 -6.98 -4.90 3.14
CA ALA A 124 -5.82 -5.60 3.68
C ALA A 124 -5.65 -6.97 3.00
N GLN A 125 -4.42 -7.28 2.64
CA GLN A 125 -4.03 -8.55 2.01
C GLN A 125 -3.54 -9.58 3.05
N GLY A 126 -3.47 -9.17 4.30
CA GLY A 126 -3.04 -9.95 5.45
C GLY A 126 -2.64 -9.03 6.58
N THR A 127 -2.25 -9.62 7.70
CA THR A 127 -1.66 -8.94 8.84
C THR A 127 -0.26 -9.48 9.10
N ALA A 128 0.59 -8.64 9.66
CA ALA A 128 1.94 -9.02 10.03
C ALA A 128 2.35 -8.36 11.35
N THR A 129 3.32 -8.97 11.99
CA THR A 129 3.98 -8.45 13.19
C THR A 129 5.36 -7.93 12.80
N ILE A 130 5.74 -6.77 13.33
CA ILE A 130 7.11 -6.24 13.17
C ILE A 130 8.05 -7.06 14.06
N GLU A 131 9.08 -7.68 13.46
CA GLU A 131 10.07 -8.48 14.20
C GLU A 131 11.18 -7.64 14.83
N THR A 132 11.58 -6.57 14.13
CA THR A 132 12.63 -5.64 14.60
C THR A 132 12.24 -4.22 14.27
N GLN A 133 12.67 -3.25 15.08
CA GLN A 133 12.38 -1.85 14.79
C GLN A 133 12.80 -1.47 13.37
N VAL A 134 11.86 -0.88 12.61
CA VAL A 134 12.04 -0.56 11.20
C VAL A 134 11.57 0.85 10.88
N LYS A 135 12.26 1.49 9.93
CA LYS A 135 11.85 2.77 9.37
C LYS A 135 10.69 2.60 8.41
N ALA A 136 9.71 3.47 8.54
CA ALA A 136 8.58 3.60 7.62
C ALA A 136 8.89 4.66 6.57
N HIS A 137 8.94 4.26 5.30
CA HIS A 137 9.36 5.07 4.17
C HIS A 137 8.17 5.53 3.32
N VAL A 138 8.30 6.67 2.62
CA VAL A 138 7.27 7.18 1.68
C VAL A 138 7.22 6.41 0.37
N LEU A 139 8.36 5.84 -0.03
CA LEU A 139 8.52 5.01 -1.24
C LEU A 139 9.34 3.77 -0.87
N PRO A 140 9.22 2.67 -1.61
CA PRO A 140 10.07 1.51 -1.39
C PRO A 140 11.54 1.86 -1.73
N GLY A 141 12.47 1.43 -0.89
CA GLY A 141 13.91 1.67 -1.06
C GLY A 141 14.58 2.34 0.14
N ARG A 142 15.80 1.90 0.46
CA ARG A 142 16.55 2.32 1.66
C ARG A 142 16.96 3.79 1.69
N LYS A 143 17.01 4.44 0.53
CA LYS A 143 17.43 5.85 0.37
C LYS A 143 16.26 6.83 0.24
N THR A 144 15.04 6.36 0.40
CA THR A 144 13.82 7.20 0.32
C THR A 144 13.55 7.91 1.65
N GLY A 145 12.73 8.97 1.61
CA GLY A 145 12.33 9.70 2.81
C GLY A 145 11.61 8.78 3.80
N TYR A 146 11.89 8.95 5.08
CA TYR A 146 11.22 8.24 6.16
C TYR A 146 10.84 9.22 7.28
N LEU A 147 9.81 8.89 8.05
CA LEU A 147 9.36 9.71 9.16
C LEU A 147 9.06 8.87 10.39
N TYR A 148 8.29 7.80 10.21
CA TYR A 148 7.84 6.98 11.33
C TYR A 148 8.79 5.82 11.59
N LEU A 149 8.78 5.37 12.83
CA LEU A 149 9.43 4.15 13.26
C LEU A 149 8.36 3.21 13.78
N LEU A 150 8.42 1.98 13.35
CA LEU A 150 7.60 0.89 13.86
C LEU A 150 8.45 0.05 14.78
N ASN A 151 7.90 -0.31 15.92
CA ASN A 151 8.60 -1.05 16.95
C ASN A 151 8.36 -2.55 16.81
N GLU A 152 9.26 -3.34 17.42
CA GLU A 152 9.04 -4.77 17.59
C GLU A 152 7.67 -5.03 18.23
N LYS A 153 6.98 -6.06 17.72
CA LYS A 153 5.62 -6.49 18.10
C LYS A 153 4.47 -5.58 17.65
N ASP A 154 4.75 -4.47 16.96
CA ASP A 154 3.68 -3.70 16.33
C ASP A 154 2.95 -4.56 15.28
N LYS A 155 1.62 -4.50 15.27
CA LYS A 155 0.78 -5.18 14.29
C LYS A 155 0.45 -4.24 13.15
N VAL A 156 0.52 -4.73 11.92
CA VAL A 156 0.26 -3.94 10.71
C VAL A 156 -0.59 -4.74 9.70
N GLU A 157 -1.38 -4.03 8.91
CA GLU A 157 -2.08 -4.59 7.75
C GLU A 157 -1.16 -4.49 6.53
N LEU A 158 -1.08 -5.54 5.74
CA LEU A 158 -0.34 -5.57 4.47
C LEU A 158 -1.26 -5.15 3.33
N LEU A 159 -0.82 -4.25 2.45
CA LEU A 159 -1.63 -3.71 1.36
C LEU A 159 -1.11 -4.09 -0.02
N GLU A 160 0.17 -3.83 -0.27
CA GLU A 160 0.82 -4.01 -1.57
C GLU A 160 2.27 -4.44 -1.37
N ARG A 161 2.82 -5.22 -2.31
CA ARG A 161 4.24 -5.59 -2.33
C ARG A 161 4.91 -5.00 -3.56
N ARG A 162 6.12 -4.50 -3.38
CA ARG A 162 7.02 -4.10 -4.47
C ARG A 162 8.42 -4.63 -4.24
N THR A 163 9.08 -4.92 -5.35
CA THR A 163 10.49 -5.31 -5.36
C THR A 163 11.31 -4.18 -5.96
N VAL A 164 12.39 -3.79 -5.30
CA VAL A 164 13.30 -2.75 -5.78
C VAL A 164 14.76 -3.19 -5.66
N ASP A 165 15.61 -2.70 -6.52
CA ASP A 165 17.06 -2.87 -6.35
C ASP A 165 17.52 -2.01 -5.17
N ARG A 166 18.19 -2.63 -4.21
CA ARG A 166 18.81 -1.98 -3.06
C ARG A 166 19.71 -0.80 -3.43
N ASN A 167 20.38 -0.87 -4.57
CA ASN A 167 21.32 0.13 -5.03
C ASN A 167 20.66 1.25 -5.84
N ALA A 168 19.38 1.10 -6.22
CA ALA A 168 18.67 2.10 -6.99
C ALA A 168 18.65 3.46 -6.29
N THR A 169 18.82 4.52 -7.07
CA THR A 169 18.69 5.90 -6.60
C THR A 169 17.24 6.32 -6.79
N PRO A 170 16.54 6.79 -5.74
CA PRO A 170 15.16 7.24 -5.87
C PRO A 170 15.04 8.37 -6.90
N GLY A 171 14.08 8.26 -7.82
CA GLY A 171 13.78 9.30 -8.82
C GLY A 171 14.40 9.11 -10.21
N LYS A 172 15.27 8.14 -10.44
CA LYS A 172 15.55 7.62 -11.78
C LYS A 172 14.55 6.48 -12.04
N GLU A 173 13.36 6.81 -12.51
CA GLU A 173 12.55 5.83 -13.22
C GLU A 173 13.41 5.39 -14.44
N GLU A 174 13.61 4.09 -14.59
CA GLU A 174 14.07 3.54 -15.86
C GLU A 174 13.05 3.99 -16.91
N LYS A 175 13.40 5.08 -17.63
CA LYS A 175 12.76 5.33 -18.90
C LYS A 175 12.96 4.07 -19.71
N ALA A 176 11.88 3.41 -20.06
CA ALA A 176 11.89 2.34 -21.05
C ALA A 176 12.79 2.84 -22.18
N LYS A 177 13.89 2.13 -22.45
CA LYS A 177 14.82 2.48 -23.53
C LYS A 177 14.01 2.51 -24.80
N ASP A 178 13.82 3.71 -25.34
CA ASP A 178 13.33 3.90 -26.70
C ASP A 178 14.41 3.33 -27.63
N PRO A 179 14.15 2.30 -28.41
CA PRO A 179 15.19 1.65 -29.23
C PRO A 179 15.76 2.55 -30.32
N ASP A 180 15.19 3.72 -30.58
CA ASP A 180 15.58 4.62 -31.66
C ASP A 180 16.18 5.96 -31.21
N ALA A 181 16.52 6.14 -29.91
CA ALA A 181 17.21 7.35 -29.45
C ALA A 181 18.72 7.22 -29.69
N ASP A 182 19.20 7.93 -30.71
CA ASP A 182 20.62 8.20 -30.97
C ASP A 182 21.20 9.02 -29.79
N SER A 183 21.92 8.36 -28.89
CA SER A 183 22.58 8.98 -27.75
C SER A 183 24.07 9.09 -27.99
N SER A 184 24.48 10.22 -28.55
CA SER A 184 25.83 10.75 -28.40
C SER A 184 25.99 11.41 -27.04
N ASP A 185 27.01 11.01 -26.27
CA ASP A 185 27.50 11.52 -25.01
C ASP A 185 26.92 10.87 -23.71
N ASP A 186 27.16 9.56 -23.55
CA ASP A 186 27.13 8.92 -22.25
C ASP A 186 28.53 8.37 -21.91
N GLU A 187 29.10 8.87 -20.79
CA GLU A 187 30.23 8.19 -20.13
C GLU A 187 29.88 6.70 -19.94
N PRO A 188 30.79 5.77 -20.19
CA PRO A 188 30.52 4.35 -20.03
C PRO A 188 30.15 4.09 -18.57
N ASP A 189 28.90 3.63 -18.35
CA ASP A 189 28.45 3.09 -17.08
C ASP A 189 29.52 2.13 -16.57
N LYS A 190 30.07 2.42 -15.40
CA LYS A 190 30.90 1.46 -14.66
C LYS A 190 30.15 0.15 -14.62
N PRO A 191 30.78 -1.01 -14.91
CA PRO A 191 30.10 -2.30 -14.87
C PRO A 191 29.36 -2.41 -13.54
N GLY A 192 28.03 -2.38 -13.61
CA GLY A 192 27.16 -2.26 -12.45
C GLY A 192 27.35 -3.45 -11.53
N GLN A 193 27.43 -3.20 -10.25
CA GLN A 193 27.30 -4.26 -9.25
C GLN A 193 25.99 -5.01 -9.55
N PRO A 194 25.95 -6.35 -9.40
CA PRO A 194 24.74 -7.11 -9.62
C PRO A 194 23.62 -6.56 -8.75
N ALA A 195 22.43 -6.43 -9.33
CA ALA A 195 21.25 -5.93 -8.61
C ALA A 195 20.96 -6.81 -7.39
N ILE A 196 20.78 -6.18 -6.25
CA ILE A 196 20.36 -6.83 -5.00
C ILE A 196 18.90 -6.47 -4.78
N TRP A 197 18.03 -7.39 -5.13
CA TRP A 197 16.60 -7.17 -5.01
C TRP A 197 16.13 -7.31 -3.57
N GLU A 198 15.27 -6.38 -3.13
CA GLU A 198 14.64 -6.37 -1.81
C GLU A 198 13.13 -6.22 -1.97
N ASP A 199 12.41 -7.02 -1.20
CA ASP A 199 10.95 -6.93 -1.12
C ASP A 199 10.54 -5.88 -0.09
N TRP A 200 9.66 -4.99 -0.50
CA TRP A 200 9.06 -3.93 0.31
C TRP A 200 7.56 -4.12 0.37
N TRP A 201 7.00 -3.87 1.54
CA TRP A 201 5.56 -3.93 1.74
C TRP A 201 5.01 -2.57 2.08
N LEU A 202 3.95 -2.18 1.40
CA LEU A 202 3.09 -1.08 1.82
C LEU A 202 2.22 -1.61 2.96
N ILE A 203 2.32 -0.96 4.10
CA ILE A 203 1.58 -1.34 5.30
C ILE A 203 0.65 -0.22 5.75
N ARG A 204 -0.36 -0.57 6.53
CA ARG A 204 -1.18 0.36 7.30
C ARG A 204 -1.14 -0.05 8.76
N ASP A 205 -0.75 0.88 9.62
CA ASP A 205 -0.67 0.66 11.05
C ASP A 205 -2.02 0.91 11.76
N PRO A 206 -2.16 0.61 13.06
CA PRO A 206 -3.39 0.86 13.82
C PRO A 206 -3.80 2.34 13.87
N GLN A 207 -2.85 3.27 13.73
CA GLN A 207 -3.11 4.71 13.66
C GLN A 207 -3.52 5.18 12.26
N LYS A 208 -3.73 4.22 11.31
CA LYS A 208 -4.08 4.46 9.91
C LYS A 208 -3.02 5.21 9.11
N ARG A 209 -1.77 5.22 9.60
CA ARG A 209 -0.64 5.70 8.82
C ARG A 209 -0.25 4.62 7.80
N THR A 210 0.07 5.04 6.59
CA THR A 210 0.45 4.15 5.49
C THR A 210 1.88 4.43 5.09
N ALA A 211 2.69 3.39 4.97
CA ALA A 211 4.12 3.50 4.71
C ALA A 211 4.69 2.24 4.06
N TRP A 212 5.84 2.39 3.41
CA TRP A 212 6.64 1.28 2.92
C TRP A 212 7.64 0.81 3.96
N VAL A 213 7.67 -0.48 4.21
CA VAL A 213 8.63 -1.12 5.12
C VAL A 213 9.34 -2.28 4.43
N LEU A 214 10.56 -2.54 4.83
CA LEU A 214 11.37 -3.65 4.31
C LEU A 214 10.76 -4.99 4.73
N GLY A 215 10.59 -5.91 3.78
CA GLY A 215 9.93 -7.19 3.99
C GLY A 215 10.57 -8.07 5.07
N HIS A 216 11.90 -7.99 5.24
CA HIS A 216 12.61 -8.74 6.28
C HIS A 216 12.23 -8.37 7.72
N ALA A 217 11.60 -7.21 7.93
CA ALA A 217 11.17 -6.78 9.25
C ALA A 217 9.75 -7.29 9.60
N LEU A 218 9.11 -8.01 8.69
CA LEU A 218 7.73 -8.46 8.81
C LEU A 218 7.63 -9.97 9.00
N TYR A 219 6.93 -10.38 10.03
CA TYR A 219 6.47 -11.75 10.21
C TYR A 219 4.97 -11.82 9.90
N LEU A 220 4.61 -12.53 8.83
CA LEU A 220 3.21 -12.67 8.42
C LEU A 220 2.43 -13.47 9.46
N ASP A 221 1.29 -12.97 9.90
CA ASP A 221 0.40 -13.66 10.84
C ASP A 221 -0.38 -14.75 10.09
N VAL A 222 0.16 -15.95 10.08
CA VAL A 222 -0.43 -17.14 9.45
C VAL A 222 -0.98 -18.05 10.55
N PRO A 223 -2.19 -18.62 10.40
CA PRO A 223 -2.65 -19.64 11.32
C PRO A 223 -1.65 -20.81 11.38
N ASP A 224 -1.27 -21.23 12.60
CA ASP A 224 -0.24 -22.25 12.82
C ASP A 224 -0.58 -23.56 12.08
N GLU A 225 -1.86 -23.87 12.01
CA GLU A 225 -2.39 -25.06 11.34
C GLU A 225 -2.12 -25.04 9.82
N ILE A 226 -1.96 -23.84 9.24
CA ILE A 226 -1.70 -23.65 7.80
C ILE A 226 -0.21 -23.50 7.53
N ALA A 227 0.54 -22.89 8.45
CA ALA A 227 1.97 -22.63 8.29
C ALA A 227 2.78 -23.92 7.98
N GLN A 228 2.44 -25.05 8.58
CA GLN A 228 3.09 -26.34 8.36
C GLN A 228 2.99 -26.85 6.91
N TYR A 229 2.01 -26.36 6.13
CA TYR A 229 1.81 -26.77 4.73
C TYR A 229 2.57 -25.89 3.72
N ALA A 230 3.43 -24.99 4.17
CA ALA A 230 4.26 -24.16 3.31
C ALA A 230 5.22 -24.97 2.42
N GLU A 231 5.66 -26.16 2.89
CA GLU A 231 6.50 -27.12 2.13
C GLU A 231 7.78 -26.45 1.56
N GLY A 232 8.46 -25.61 2.35
CA GLY A 232 9.67 -24.89 1.94
C GLY A 232 9.41 -23.68 1.06
N GLN A 233 8.16 -23.31 0.80
CA GLN A 233 7.79 -22.05 0.14
C GLN A 233 7.49 -20.97 1.16
N ARG A 234 7.54 -19.72 0.74
CA ARG A 234 7.14 -18.56 1.54
C ARG A 234 5.65 -18.32 1.35
N ILE A 235 4.89 -18.27 2.44
CA ILE A 235 3.50 -17.83 2.42
C ILE A 235 3.49 -16.30 2.25
N VAL A 236 2.70 -15.83 1.29
CA VAL A 236 2.54 -14.41 0.94
C VAL A 236 1.27 -13.83 1.55
N ALA A 237 0.19 -14.61 1.51
CA ALA A 237 -1.10 -14.20 2.07
C ALA A 237 -1.95 -15.43 2.41
N VAL A 238 -2.81 -15.27 3.40
CA VAL A 238 -3.81 -16.27 3.80
C VAL A 238 -5.15 -15.57 3.95
N TYR A 239 -6.18 -16.12 3.31
CA TYR A 239 -7.55 -15.60 3.37
C TYR A 239 -8.48 -16.69 3.86
N LYS A 240 -9.30 -16.39 4.85
CA LYS A 240 -10.34 -17.27 5.31
C LYS A 240 -11.48 -17.24 4.29
N LEU A 241 -11.83 -18.39 3.73
CA LEU A 241 -12.91 -18.60 2.77
C LEU A 241 -14.23 -18.90 3.47
N ASP A 242 -14.18 -19.81 4.43
CA ASP A 242 -15.35 -20.32 5.13
C ASP A 242 -14.97 -20.89 6.50
N GLU A 243 -15.94 -21.34 7.27
CA GLU A 243 -15.78 -22.06 8.54
C GLU A 243 -16.67 -23.28 8.58
N VAL A 244 -16.15 -24.35 9.20
CA VAL A 244 -16.92 -25.56 9.45
C VAL A 244 -16.98 -25.86 10.93
N PRO A 245 -18.12 -26.33 11.45
CA PRO A 245 -18.22 -26.81 12.81
C PRO A 245 -17.44 -28.13 12.94
N ASP A 246 -16.66 -28.25 14.00
CA ASP A 246 -15.95 -29.45 14.38
C ASP A 246 -15.98 -29.59 15.91
N GLU A 247 -16.85 -30.44 16.42
CA GLU A 247 -17.16 -30.59 17.84
C GLU A 247 -17.60 -29.21 18.43
N ASP A 248 -16.90 -28.70 19.44
CA ASP A 248 -17.21 -27.46 20.16
C ASP A 248 -16.61 -26.21 19.53
N LYS A 249 -15.92 -26.33 18.37
CA LYS A 249 -15.23 -25.21 17.72
C LYS A 249 -15.62 -25.04 16.26
N LYS A 250 -15.34 -23.88 15.72
CA LYS A 250 -15.38 -23.59 14.29
C LYS A 250 -13.95 -23.57 13.75
N VAL A 251 -13.72 -24.32 12.68
CA VAL A 251 -12.42 -24.41 12.01
C VAL A 251 -12.49 -23.70 10.67
N GLY A 252 -11.55 -22.78 10.41
CA GLY A 252 -11.49 -22.01 9.16
C GLY A 252 -11.05 -22.87 7.98
N GLU A 253 -11.52 -22.51 6.79
CA GLU A 253 -11.04 -23.01 5.50
C GLU A 253 -10.36 -21.86 4.75
N TYR A 254 -9.20 -22.10 4.14
CA TYR A 254 -8.30 -21.03 3.76
C TYR A 254 -7.82 -21.12 2.31
N LEU A 255 -7.79 -19.96 1.63
CA LEU A 255 -6.93 -19.74 0.46
C LEU A 255 -5.55 -19.29 0.95
N THR A 256 -4.51 -19.97 0.51
CA THR A 256 -3.12 -19.65 0.82
C THR A 256 -2.34 -19.38 -0.47
N LEU A 257 -1.69 -18.23 -0.54
CA LEU A 257 -0.82 -17.87 -1.65
C LEU A 257 0.65 -18.07 -1.26
N LEU A 258 1.40 -18.70 -2.15
CA LEU A 258 2.79 -19.08 -1.89
C LEU A 258 3.71 -18.63 -3.02
N THR A 259 4.97 -18.42 -2.67
CA THR A 259 6.05 -18.08 -3.62
C THR A 259 7.36 -18.75 -3.20
N GLU A 260 8.41 -18.64 -4.01
CA GLU A 260 9.75 -19.06 -3.63
C GLU A 260 10.26 -18.24 -2.43
N PRO A 261 11.08 -18.86 -1.54
CA PRO A 261 11.60 -18.19 -0.36
C PRO A 261 12.78 -17.26 -0.67
N LYS A 262 12.64 -16.40 -1.67
CA LYS A 262 13.64 -15.40 -2.08
C LYS A 262 12.97 -14.09 -2.48
N ASP A 263 13.72 -13.00 -2.37
CA ASP A 263 13.30 -11.68 -2.84
C ASP A 263 13.51 -11.50 -4.34
N GLY A 264 12.91 -10.47 -4.91
CA GLY A 264 13.16 -10.10 -6.30
C GLY A 264 12.31 -10.82 -7.34
N MET A 265 11.25 -11.51 -6.93
CA MET A 265 10.37 -12.17 -7.86
C MET A 265 9.51 -11.16 -8.63
N PRO A 266 9.31 -11.33 -9.96
CA PRO A 266 8.51 -10.41 -10.78
C PRO A 266 7.00 -10.53 -10.53
N TYR A 267 6.61 -11.41 -9.66
CA TYR A 267 5.24 -11.67 -9.18
C TYR A 267 5.22 -11.74 -7.65
N ASP A 268 4.05 -11.64 -7.05
CA ASP A 268 3.91 -11.76 -5.61
C ASP A 268 3.74 -13.23 -5.20
N PHE A 269 3.02 -14.02 -6.01
CA PHE A 269 2.84 -15.45 -5.76
C PHE A 269 2.84 -16.25 -7.07
N ASN A 270 3.31 -17.49 -6.98
CA ASN A 270 3.31 -18.44 -8.11
C ASN A 270 2.45 -19.67 -7.86
N GLN A 271 1.85 -19.74 -6.68
CA GLN A 271 0.97 -20.85 -6.32
C GLN A 271 -0.21 -20.37 -5.47
N ALA A 272 -1.39 -20.93 -5.73
CA ALA A 272 -2.59 -20.79 -4.90
C ALA A 272 -3.02 -22.17 -4.42
N ARG A 273 -3.29 -22.31 -3.12
CA ARG A 273 -3.83 -23.54 -2.51
C ARG A 273 -5.06 -23.20 -1.69
N VAL A 274 -6.05 -24.10 -1.74
CA VAL A 274 -7.20 -24.05 -0.83
C VAL A 274 -7.15 -25.24 0.10
N PHE A 275 -7.19 -24.97 1.38
CA PHE A 275 -7.22 -25.96 2.45
C PHE A 275 -8.61 -26.02 3.04
N THR A 276 -9.16 -27.24 3.13
CA THR A 276 -10.45 -27.55 3.74
C THR A 276 -10.26 -28.46 4.94
N TRP A 277 -11.13 -28.30 5.92
CA TRP A 277 -11.09 -29.16 7.11
C TRP A 277 -11.89 -30.42 6.90
N ASN A 278 -11.23 -31.61 7.09
CA ASN A 278 -11.88 -32.89 7.09
C ASN A 278 -12.34 -33.23 8.50
N THR A 279 -13.63 -33.08 8.79
CA THR A 279 -14.24 -33.35 10.11
C THR A 279 -14.16 -34.79 10.56
N ARG A 280 -13.98 -35.76 9.65
CA ARG A 280 -13.82 -37.20 10.02
C ARG A 280 -12.40 -37.55 10.45
N LYS A 281 -11.40 -36.84 9.89
CA LYS A 281 -9.98 -37.09 10.14
C LYS A 281 -9.35 -36.05 11.05
N HIS A 282 -10.11 -35.01 11.41
CA HIS A 282 -9.65 -33.84 12.19
C HIS A 282 -8.34 -33.26 11.71
N ARG A 283 -8.24 -33.02 10.37
CA ARG A 283 -7.06 -32.44 9.74
C ARG A 283 -7.41 -31.68 8.48
N TYR A 284 -6.51 -30.78 8.07
CA TYR A 284 -6.61 -30.10 6.78
C TYR A 284 -6.27 -31.05 5.63
N GLU A 285 -7.00 -30.87 4.54
CA GLU A 285 -6.73 -31.52 3.25
C GLU A 285 -6.67 -30.42 2.16
N THR A 286 -5.78 -30.61 1.17
CA THR A 286 -5.70 -29.71 0.03
C THR A 286 -6.86 -29.97 -0.92
N ALA A 287 -7.84 -29.08 -0.97
CA ALA A 287 -8.97 -29.15 -1.87
C ALA A 287 -8.63 -28.66 -3.29
N TYR A 288 -7.71 -27.72 -3.39
CA TYR A 288 -7.31 -27.13 -4.66
C TYR A 288 -5.83 -26.70 -4.63
N ARG A 289 -5.16 -26.89 -5.76
CA ARG A 289 -3.79 -26.43 -5.99
C ARG A 289 -3.62 -25.96 -7.43
N GLU A 290 -3.18 -24.73 -7.62
CA GLU A 290 -2.76 -24.19 -8.91
C GLU A 290 -1.36 -23.61 -8.78
N SER A 291 -0.46 -24.04 -9.66
CA SER A 291 0.97 -23.67 -9.64
C SER A 291 1.36 -23.00 -10.96
N LYS A 292 2.56 -22.44 -11.01
CA LYS A 292 3.10 -21.71 -12.17
C LYS A 292 2.28 -20.46 -12.51
N LEU A 293 1.75 -19.82 -11.48
CA LEU A 293 1.08 -18.54 -11.61
C LEU A 293 2.11 -17.40 -11.65
N SER A 294 1.74 -16.31 -12.29
CA SER A 294 2.42 -15.01 -12.15
C SER A 294 1.43 -14.04 -11.50
N GLY A 295 1.09 -14.33 -10.24
CA GLY A 295 0.05 -13.61 -9.52
C GLY A 295 0.56 -12.36 -8.85
N VAL A 296 -0.27 -11.32 -8.80
CA VAL A 296 0.00 -10.07 -8.08
C VAL A 296 -1.14 -9.71 -7.15
N LEU A 297 -0.83 -9.07 -6.05
CA LEU A 297 -1.82 -8.52 -5.13
C LEU A 297 -2.43 -7.24 -5.72
N PRO A 298 -3.66 -6.87 -5.34
CA PRO A 298 -4.50 -7.49 -4.32
C PRO A 298 -5.30 -8.70 -4.81
N VAL A 299 -5.68 -9.58 -3.87
CA VAL A 299 -6.75 -10.56 -4.06
C VAL A 299 -8.06 -9.94 -3.60
N THR A 300 -9.12 -10.13 -4.38
CA THR A 300 -10.47 -9.70 -3.99
C THR A 300 -11.26 -10.89 -3.48
N MET A 301 -11.69 -10.79 -2.22
CA MET A 301 -12.58 -11.76 -1.58
C MET A 301 -14.03 -11.29 -1.72
N GLY A 302 -14.98 -12.21 -1.91
CA GLY A 302 -16.38 -11.87 -2.04
C GLY A 302 -17.31 -13.06 -1.84
N GLN A 303 -18.59 -12.80 -2.03
CA GLN A 303 -19.63 -13.81 -2.14
C GLN A 303 -20.48 -13.51 -3.37
N GLN A 304 -20.88 -14.55 -4.08
CA GLN A 304 -21.71 -14.44 -5.27
C GLN A 304 -22.79 -15.50 -5.27
N ASP A 305 -23.98 -15.12 -5.74
CA ASP A 305 -25.09 -16.08 -5.93
C ASP A 305 -24.90 -16.83 -7.26
N PHE A 306 -24.93 -18.15 -7.19
CA PHE A 306 -24.83 -19.08 -8.31
C PHE A 306 -26.16 -19.82 -8.56
N GLY A 307 -27.29 -19.19 -8.25
CA GLY A 307 -28.63 -19.73 -8.49
C GLY A 307 -28.89 -20.98 -7.67
N LYS A 308 -28.94 -22.16 -8.33
CA LYS A 308 -29.23 -23.44 -7.65
C LYS A 308 -28.15 -23.84 -6.61
N GLU A 309 -26.93 -23.34 -6.74
CA GLU A 309 -25.86 -23.62 -5.80
C GLU A 309 -25.87 -22.66 -4.60
N GLY A 310 -26.70 -21.59 -4.65
CA GLY A 310 -26.80 -20.58 -3.60
C GLY A 310 -25.65 -19.58 -3.61
N SER A 311 -25.52 -18.84 -2.50
CA SER A 311 -24.45 -17.88 -2.30
C SER A 311 -23.18 -18.60 -1.86
N LEU A 312 -22.12 -18.51 -2.65
CA LEU A 312 -20.84 -19.15 -2.41
C LEU A 312 -19.72 -18.14 -2.22
N PRO A 313 -18.72 -18.44 -1.36
CA PRO A 313 -17.49 -17.67 -1.28
C PRO A 313 -16.77 -17.65 -2.63
N THR A 314 -16.26 -16.49 -2.98
CA THR A 314 -15.45 -16.28 -4.20
C THR A 314 -14.14 -15.59 -3.87
N PHE A 315 -13.12 -15.86 -4.68
CA PHE A 315 -11.89 -15.09 -4.68
C PHE A 315 -11.43 -14.81 -6.10
N THR A 316 -10.88 -13.62 -6.32
CA THR A 316 -10.38 -13.20 -7.64
C THR A 316 -8.90 -12.93 -7.54
N LEU A 317 -8.12 -13.64 -8.35
CA LEU A 317 -6.68 -13.48 -8.49
C LEU A 317 -6.39 -12.56 -9.68
N VAL A 318 -5.41 -11.67 -9.54
CA VAL A 318 -4.84 -10.90 -10.63
C VAL A 318 -3.59 -11.62 -11.13
N LEU A 319 -3.58 -11.98 -12.40
CA LEU A 319 -2.51 -12.78 -13.02
C LEU A 319 -1.86 -11.98 -14.14
N LYS A 320 -0.52 -11.89 -14.14
CA LYS A 320 0.25 -11.34 -15.26
C LYS A 320 0.36 -12.39 -16.37
N GLN A 321 0.08 -11.98 -17.59
CA GLN A 321 0.22 -12.81 -18.79
C GLN A 321 0.60 -11.92 -19.97
N ASP A 322 1.75 -12.22 -20.63
CA ASP A 322 2.22 -11.57 -21.84
C ASP A 322 2.20 -10.02 -21.77
N GLY A 323 2.71 -9.46 -20.65
CA GLY A 323 2.79 -8.01 -20.43
C GLY A 323 1.46 -7.34 -20.01
N SER A 324 0.36 -8.09 -19.95
CA SER A 324 -0.94 -7.63 -19.48
C SER A 324 -1.32 -8.31 -18.17
N THR A 325 -2.37 -7.80 -17.53
CA THR A 325 -2.97 -8.44 -16.35
C THR A 325 -4.38 -8.89 -16.67
N ARG A 326 -4.76 -10.06 -16.18
CA ARG A 326 -6.13 -10.57 -16.22
C ARG A 326 -6.62 -10.93 -14.84
N GLN A 327 -7.90 -10.82 -14.62
CA GLN A 327 -8.56 -11.30 -13.42
C GLN A 327 -9.14 -12.70 -13.66
N GLN A 328 -8.93 -13.60 -12.71
CA GLN A 328 -9.54 -14.92 -12.70
C GLN A 328 -10.29 -15.10 -11.40
N THR A 329 -11.60 -15.26 -11.50
CA THR A 329 -12.47 -15.52 -10.35
C THR A 329 -12.63 -17.02 -10.15
N TYR A 330 -12.68 -17.42 -8.89
CA TYR A 330 -12.93 -18.79 -8.43
C TYR A 330 -14.10 -18.79 -7.47
N LYS A 331 -14.94 -19.82 -7.52
CA LYS A 331 -15.97 -20.09 -6.53
C LYS A 331 -15.56 -21.28 -5.68
N PHE A 332 -15.85 -21.21 -4.40
CA PHE A 332 -15.62 -22.27 -3.45
C PHE A 332 -16.94 -22.92 -3.06
N ASN A 333 -17.24 -24.11 -3.63
CA ASN A 333 -18.36 -24.94 -3.25
C ASN A 333 -17.81 -26.19 -2.57
N ARG A 334 -17.71 -26.10 -1.25
CA ARG A 334 -17.01 -27.04 -0.39
C ARG A 334 -17.28 -28.51 -0.69
N PRO A 335 -16.26 -29.37 -0.85
CA PRO A 335 -14.83 -29.07 -0.75
C PRO A 335 -14.16 -28.68 -2.09
N ILE A 336 -14.89 -28.28 -3.10
CA ILE A 336 -14.41 -28.12 -4.46
C ILE A 336 -14.27 -26.64 -4.83
N VAL A 337 -13.17 -26.31 -5.52
CA VAL A 337 -12.93 -24.98 -6.11
C VAL A 337 -13.11 -25.06 -7.62
N HIS A 338 -13.88 -24.16 -8.18
CA HIS A 338 -14.09 -24.04 -9.62
C HIS A 338 -13.69 -22.66 -10.13
N LYS A 339 -13.08 -22.62 -11.31
CA LYS A 339 -12.94 -21.35 -12.06
C LYS A 339 -14.29 -20.87 -12.53
N VAL A 340 -14.54 -19.57 -12.37
CA VAL A 340 -15.73 -18.91 -12.93
C VAL A 340 -15.30 -18.31 -14.27
N TYR A 341 -15.99 -18.67 -15.32
CA TYR A 341 -15.76 -18.15 -16.67
C TYR A 341 -16.92 -17.24 -17.08
N ALA A 342 -16.63 -16.23 -17.88
CA ALA A 342 -17.69 -15.45 -18.53
C ALA A 342 -18.46 -16.35 -19.54
N ALA A 343 -19.70 -16.01 -19.83
CA ALA A 343 -20.51 -16.76 -20.78
C ALA A 343 -19.79 -16.86 -22.14
N GLY A 344 -19.46 -18.07 -22.58
CA GLY A 344 -18.73 -18.34 -23.83
C GLY A 344 -17.21 -18.53 -23.70
N GLU A 345 -16.62 -18.30 -22.53
CA GLU A 345 -15.17 -18.49 -22.28
C GLU A 345 -14.80 -19.85 -21.71
N GLU A 346 -15.75 -20.74 -21.49
CA GLU A 346 -15.44 -22.07 -20.93
C GLU A 346 -14.44 -22.83 -21.80
N PRO A 347 -13.34 -23.35 -21.24
CA PRO A 347 -12.41 -24.16 -22.00
C PRO A 347 -13.15 -25.40 -22.49
N LYS A 348 -13.17 -25.63 -23.81
CA LYS A 348 -13.69 -26.85 -24.41
C LYS A 348 -13.02 -28.04 -23.69
N SER A 349 -13.76 -28.77 -22.91
CA SER A 349 -13.28 -29.96 -22.23
C SER A 349 -12.64 -30.87 -23.27
N LYS A 350 -11.35 -31.19 -23.10
CA LYS A 350 -10.73 -32.29 -23.86
C LYS A 350 -11.41 -33.56 -23.37
N LEU A 351 -12.47 -33.98 -24.05
CA LEU A 351 -13.01 -35.30 -23.87
C LEU A 351 -11.85 -36.31 -24.11
N HIS A 352 -11.39 -36.93 -23.09
CA HIS A 352 -10.56 -38.11 -23.20
C HIS A 352 -11.39 -39.18 -23.93
N SER A 353 -11.19 -39.26 -25.26
CA SER A 353 -11.67 -40.40 -26.00
C SER A 353 -10.97 -41.65 -25.44
N LYS A 354 -11.67 -42.41 -24.60
CA LYS A 354 -11.29 -43.78 -24.29
C LYS A 354 -11.24 -44.55 -25.61
N LYS A 355 -10.04 -44.71 -26.17
CA LYS A 355 -9.80 -45.71 -27.20
C LYS A 355 -10.10 -47.07 -26.59
N THR A 356 -11.28 -47.60 -26.89
CA THR A 356 -11.63 -49.02 -26.65
C THR A 356 -10.72 -49.83 -27.57
N SER A 357 -9.69 -50.45 -26.98
CA SER A 357 -8.88 -51.41 -27.68
C SER A 357 -9.72 -52.69 -27.85
N THR A 358 -10.28 -52.87 -29.02
CA THR A 358 -10.86 -54.13 -29.45
C THR A 358 -9.74 -55.17 -29.55
N ARG A 359 -9.65 -56.05 -28.57
CA ARG A 359 -8.75 -57.19 -28.56
C ARG A 359 -9.31 -58.22 -29.52
N SER A 360 -8.74 -58.25 -30.72
CA SER A 360 -9.01 -59.30 -31.73
C SER A 360 -8.60 -60.63 -31.17
N ALA A 361 -9.57 -61.52 -30.93
CA ALA A 361 -9.35 -62.90 -30.62
C ALA A 361 -8.88 -63.62 -31.89
N ARG A 362 -7.60 -63.96 -31.96
CA ARG A 362 -7.02 -64.83 -33.01
C ARG A 362 -7.23 -66.26 -32.57
N ALA A 363 -8.20 -66.91 -33.21
CA ALA A 363 -8.42 -68.35 -33.08
C ALA A 363 -7.16 -69.10 -33.54
N ARG A 364 -6.66 -69.96 -32.68
CA ARG A 364 -5.74 -71.04 -33.06
C ARG A 364 -6.55 -72.22 -33.53
N LYS A 365 -6.40 -72.64 -34.77
CA LYS A 365 -6.72 -73.90 -35.30
C LYS A 365 -5.42 -74.69 -35.53
N LYS A 366 -5.38 -75.88 -34.95
CA LYS A 366 -4.43 -76.99 -35.12
C LYS A 366 -3.01 -76.85 -34.63
#